data_20a2a43397ecc83335665bc2bf64c2f7
#
_entry.id   20a2a43397ecc83335665bc2bf64c2f7
#
_cell.length_a   1.000
_cell.length_b   1.000
_cell.length_c   1.000
_cell.angle_alpha   90.00
_cell.angle_beta   90.00
_cell.angle_gamma   90.00
#
_symmetry.space_group_name_H-M   'P 1'
#
loop_
_entity.id
_entity.type
_entity.pdbx_description
1 polymer ?
#
loop_
_entity_poly.entity_id
_entity_poly.type
_entity_poly.pdbx_seq_one_letter_code
_entity_poly.pdbx_strand_id
1 'polypeptide(L)'
;MNGKAVDITDEIPFEIPESWCWCRLGTLCNYGVCQSADAAEIPENAWVLDLEDIEKDTGRLLCRIYKQDRPPTSSKHVFHQGNVLYSKLRTYLNKVLVADQDGFCTSEILPLDFGRHILPDFARCVLMSKMFLDYTAQCGYGVKMPRLGTEDGRKALFPLPPLDEQKRIIAAAKQHDSILKSVQG
;
A
#
# COMPACT_ATOMS: atom_id res chain seq x y z
N MET A 1 -3.91 14.28 -21.76
CA MET A 1 -4.94 14.45 -20.71
C MET A 1 -4.98 15.93 -20.33
N ASN A 2 -6.08 16.63 -20.63
CA ASN A 2 -6.25 18.03 -20.20
C ASN A 2 -6.74 18.03 -18.74
N GLY A 3 -5.83 17.83 -17.80
CA GLY A 3 -6.15 17.99 -16.39
C GLY A 3 -6.31 19.47 -16.07
N LYS A 4 -7.52 19.92 -15.70
CA LYS A 4 -7.68 21.24 -15.08
C LYS A 4 -6.91 21.24 -13.77
N ALA A 5 -6.09 22.28 -13.54
CA ALA A 5 -5.51 22.51 -12.24
C ALA A 5 -6.65 22.66 -11.22
N VAL A 6 -6.60 21.90 -10.15
CA VAL A 6 -7.57 21.97 -9.05
C VAL A 6 -6.85 22.56 -7.86
N ASP A 7 -7.42 23.60 -7.27
CA ASP A 7 -6.94 24.15 -6.01
C ASP A 7 -7.24 23.13 -4.89
N ILE A 8 -6.21 22.74 -4.16
CA ILE A 8 -6.29 21.78 -3.05
C ILE A 8 -5.83 22.39 -1.73
N THR A 9 -5.67 23.72 -1.68
CA THR A 9 -5.11 24.45 -0.52
C THR A 9 -5.83 24.09 0.78
N ASP A 10 -7.15 24.01 0.74
CA ASP A 10 -7.99 23.68 1.91
C ASP A 10 -7.90 22.18 2.34
N GLU A 11 -7.34 21.34 1.48
CA GLU A 11 -7.19 19.89 1.74
C GLU A 11 -5.79 19.51 2.24
N ILE A 12 -4.82 20.43 2.15
CA ILE A 12 -3.43 20.18 2.51
C ILE A 12 -3.31 20.00 4.03
N PRO A 13 -2.84 18.82 4.52
CA PRO A 13 -2.82 18.55 5.95
C PRO A 13 -1.68 19.28 6.69
N PHE A 14 -0.61 19.66 5.98
CA PHE A 14 0.55 20.39 6.51
C PHE A 14 1.41 20.94 5.36
N GLU A 15 2.29 21.89 5.68
CA GLU A 15 3.24 22.42 4.72
C GLU A 15 4.34 21.40 4.40
N ILE A 16 4.77 21.35 3.15
CA ILE A 16 5.88 20.53 2.66
C ILE A 16 6.97 21.44 2.07
N PRO A 17 8.24 20.98 1.99
CA PRO A 17 9.31 21.73 1.33
C PRO A 17 8.96 22.10 -0.11
N GLU A 18 9.46 23.24 -0.60
CA GLU A 18 9.20 23.74 -1.96
C GLU A 18 9.60 22.74 -3.07
N SER A 19 10.55 21.85 -2.79
CA SER A 19 10.98 20.78 -3.71
C SER A 19 10.05 19.59 -3.76
N TRP A 20 9.01 19.54 -2.90
CA TRP A 20 8.00 18.50 -2.86
C TRP A 20 6.70 18.95 -3.55
N CYS A 21 5.84 18.02 -3.90
CA CYS A 21 4.50 18.35 -4.36
C CYS A 21 3.45 17.42 -3.74
N TRP A 22 2.24 17.97 -3.53
CA TRP A 22 1.09 17.18 -3.19
C TRP A 22 0.46 16.59 -4.46
N CYS A 23 0.24 15.29 -4.47
CA CYS A 23 -0.40 14.58 -5.57
C CYS A 23 -1.61 13.79 -5.08
N ARG A 24 -2.53 13.45 -5.98
CA ARG A 24 -3.58 12.47 -5.70
C ARG A 24 -3.03 11.07 -5.89
N LEU A 25 -3.28 10.16 -4.94
CA LEU A 25 -2.81 8.77 -5.03
C LEU A 25 -3.24 8.09 -6.33
N GLY A 26 -4.46 8.35 -6.80
CA GLY A 26 -4.96 7.79 -8.06
C GLY A 26 -4.27 8.31 -9.33
N THR A 27 -3.42 9.35 -9.25
CA THR A 27 -2.57 9.80 -10.35
C THR A 27 -1.18 9.18 -10.32
N LEU A 28 -0.79 8.60 -9.20
CA LEU A 28 0.54 8.06 -8.94
C LEU A 28 0.62 6.55 -9.11
N CYS A 29 -0.50 5.86 -8.98
CA CYS A 29 -0.58 4.40 -9.10
C CYS A 29 -1.93 3.95 -9.68
N ASN A 30 -2.05 2.67 -9.94
CA ASN A 30 -3.25 2.00 -10.46
C ASN A 30 -4.34 1.75 -9.39
N TYR A 31 -4.54 2.65 -8.42
CA TYR A 31 -5.45 2.43 -7.29
C TYR A 31 -6.86 1.99 -7.76
N GLY A 32 -7.28 0.80 -7.31
CA GLY A 32 -8.56 0.20 -7.64
C GLY A 32 -8.64 -0.46 -9.03
N VAL A 33 -7.54 -0.52 -9.78
CA VAL A 33 -7.44 -1.25 -11.05
C VAL A 33 -6.49 -2.43 -10.83
N CYS A 34 -7.05 -3.64 -10.74
CA CYS A 34 -6.29 -4.86 -10.45
C CYS A 34 -6.54 -5.90 -11.56
N GLN A 35 -5.48 -6.58 -11.96
CA GLN A 35 -5.60 -7.80 -12.75
C GLN A 35 -6.00 -8.93 -11.81
N SER A 36 -6.91 -9.80 -12.25
CA SER A 36 -7.37 -10.97 -11.48
C SER A 36 -7.12 -12.24 -12.24
N ALA A 37 -6.90 -13.32 -11.51
CA ALA A 37 -6.83 -14.69 -12.04
C ALA A 37 -7.81 -15.58 -11.28
N ASP A 38 -8.43 -16.51 -11.99
CA ASP A 38 -9.29 -17.49 -11.37
C ASP A 38 -8.47 -18.51 -10.55
N ALA A 39 -9.05 -19.01 -9.46
CA ALA A 39 -8.38 -19.95 -8.56
C ALA A 39 -7.78 -21.17 -9.29
N ALA A 40 -8.46 -21.64 -10.32
CA ALA A 40 -8.00 -22.79 -11.13
C ALA A 40 -6.76 -22.47 -11.99
N GLU A 41 -6.59 -21.22 -12.40
CA GLU A 41 -5.48 -20.80 -13.26
C GLU A 41 -4.19 -20.49 -12.49
N ILE A 42 -4.27 -20.35 -11.17
CA ILE A 42 -3.11 -20.09 -10.31
C ILE A 42 -2.23 -21.34 -10.24
N PRO A 43 -0.91 -21.25 -10.52
CA PRO A 43 0.01 -22.38 -10.39
C PRO A 43 0.12 -22.92 -8.96
N GLU A 44 0.32 -24.22 -8.78
CA GLU A 44 0.41 -24.84 -7.45
C GLU A 44 1.55 -24.31 -6.59
N ASN A 45 2.67 -23.95 -7.22
CA ASN A 45 3.84 -23.36 -6.57
C ASN A 45 3.79 -21.83 -6.49
N ALA A 46 2.64 -21.21 -6.82
CA ALA A 46 2.51 -19.76 -6.72
C ALA A 46 2.30 -19.30 -5.27
N TRP A 47 2.91 -18.18 -4.90
CA TRP A 47 2.66 -17.54 -3.61
C TRP A 47 1.24 -16.98 -3.57
N VAL A 48 0.47 -17.37 -2.55
CA VAL A 48 -0.86 -16.85 -2.27
C VAL A 48 -0.84 -16.11 -0.93
N LEU A 49 -1.22 -14.82 -0.96
CA LEU A 49 -1.16 -13.93 0.18
C LEU A 49 -2.58 -13.56 0.64
N ASP A 50 -2.87 -13.80 1.90
CA ASP A 50 -4.08 -13.32 2.55
C ASP A 50 -3.75 -12.30 3.66
N LEU A 51 -4.77 -11.61 4.18
CA LEU A 51 -4.59 -10.54 5.17
C LEU A 51 -3.92 -11.01 6.46
N GLU A 52 -4.13 -12.27 6.85
CA GLU A 52 -3.57 -12.87 8.06
C GLU A 52 -2.06 -13.09 7.97
N ASP A 53 -1.51 -13.19 6.76
CA ASP A 53 -0.09 -13.40 6.53
C ASP A 53 0.74 -12.12 6.72
N ILE A 54 0.08 -10.97 6.84
CA ILE A 54 0.73 -9.67 7.05
C ILE A 54 0.51 -9.22 8.49
N GLU A 55 1.61 -8.94 9.20
CA GLU A 55 1.58 -8.42 10.56
C GLU A 55 0.99 -7.01 10.60
N LYS A 56 0.11 -6.76 11.56
CA LYS A 56 -0.45 -5.42 11.78
C LYS A 56 0.64 -4.44 12.21
N ASP A 57 0.45 -3.16 11.89
CA ASP A 57 1.29 -2.02 12.26
C ASP A 57 2.71 -2.05 11.70
N THR A 58 3.26 -3.20 11.38
CA THR A 58 4.62 -3.34 10.84
C THR A 58 4.64 -3.66 9.34
N GLY A 59 3.56 -4.26 8.82
CA GLY A 59 3.50 -4.74 7.43
C GLY A 59 4.50 -5.85 7.12
N ARG A 60 5.05 -6.52 8.15
CA ARG A 60 5.98 -7.64 7.96
C ARG A 60 5.24 -8.87 7.48
N LEU A 61 5.82 -9.60 6.53
CA LEU A 61 5.32 -10.92 6.13
C LEU A 61 5.58 -11.92 7.27
N LEU A 62 4.53 -12.51 7.80
CA LEU A 62 4.60 -13.51 8.87
C LEU A 62 4.98 -14.89 8.34
N CYS A 63 4.37 -15.29 7.23
CA CYS A 63 4.65 -16.54 6.56
C CYS A 63 4.38 -16.40 5.05
N ARG A 64 5.08 -17.20 4.26
CA ARG A 64 4.84 -17.32 2.83
C ARG A 64 4.15 -18.64 2.57
N ILE A 65 2.95 -18.58 2.03
CA ILE A 65 2.12 -19.75 1.76
C ILE A 65 1.96 -19.89 0.27
N TYR A 66 2.03 -21.13 -0.22
CA TYR A 66 1.85 -21.47 -1.62
C TYR A 66 0.47 -22.10 -1.85
N LYS A 67 -0.02 -22.05 -3.10
CA LYS A 67 -1.36 -22.57 -3.43
C LYS A 67 -1.53 -24.03 -3.00
N GLN A 68 -0.51 -24.87 -3.19
CA GLN A 68 -0.54 -26.27 -2.79
C GLN A 68 -0.87 -26.49 -1.30
N ASP A 69 -0.48 -25.53 -0.43
CA ASP A 69 -0.68 -25.58 1.02
C ASP A 69 -1.96 -24.86 1.48
N ARG A 70 -2.43 -23.89 0.68
CA ARG A 70 -3.67 -23.14 0.92
C ARG A 70 -4.37 -22.84 -0.42
N PRO A 71 -5.14 -23.79 -0.96
CA PRO A 71 -5.86 -23.58 -2.22
C PRO A 71 -6.86 -22.43 -2.11
N PRO A 72 -6.83 -21.44 -3.00
CA PRO A 72 -7.80 -20.35 -3.02
C PRO A 72 -9.18 -20.86 -3.45
N THR A 73 -10.22 -20.35 -2.80
CA THR A 73 -11.64 -20.68 -3.08
C THR A 73 -12.31 -19.65 -3.99
N SER A 74 -11.63 -18.57 -4.35
CA SER A 74 -12.13 -17.50 -5.21
C SER A 74 -10.99 -16.91 -6.02
N SER A 75 -11.32 -16.10 -7.04
CA SER A 75 -10.33 -15.34 -7.82
C SER A 75 -9.46 -14.47 -6.92
N LYS A 76 -8.21 -14.27 -7.32
CA LYS A 76 -7.21 -13.48 -6.61
C LYS A 76 -6.70 -12.35 -7.49
N HIS A 77 -6.28 -11.23 -6.88
CA HIS A 77 -5.53 -10.22 -7.60
C HIS A 77 -4.12 -10.71 -7.88
N VAL A 78 -3.64 -10.45 -9.10
CA VAL A 78 -2.25 -10.70 -9.49
C VAL A 78 -1.38 -9.57 -9.00
N PHE A 79 -0.22 -9.88 -8.43
CA PHE A 79 0.79 -8.87 -8.09
C PHE A 79 2.17 -9.27 -8.58
N HIS A 80 3.01 -8.27 -8.80
CA HIS A 80 4.38 -8.42 -9.27
C HIS A 80 5.37 -7.93 -8.23
N GLN A 81 6.60 -8.42 -8.31
CA GLN A 81 7.71 -7.91 -7.52
C GLN A 81 7.80 -6.39 -7.63
N GLY A 82 7.93 -5.71 -6.49
CA GLY A 82 7.96 -4.25 -6.40
C GLY A 82 6.58 -3.60 -6.22
N ASN A 83 5.47 -4.31 -6.40
CA ASN A 83 4.16 -3.77 -6.06
C ASN A 83 4.05 -3.51 -4.55
N VAL A 84 3.35 -2.45 -4.18
CA VAL A 84 2.99 -2.16 -2.80
C VAL A 84 1.62 -2.76 -2.52
N LEU A 85 1.59 -3.80 -1.70
CA LEU A 85 0.40 -4.56 -1.35
C LEU A 85 -0.31 -3.89 -0.19
N TYR A 86 -1.38 -3.14 -0.50
CA TYR A 86 -2.13 -2.33 0.47
C TYR A 86 -3.45 -3.00 0.85
N SER A 87 -3.66 -3.24 2.16
CA SER A 87 -4.95 -3.71 2.66
C SER A 87 -5.98 -2.59 2.70
N LYS A 88 -6.99 -2.64 1.81
CA LYS A 88 -8.12 -1.71 1.84
C LYS A 88 -9.15 -2.05 2.92
N LEU A 89 -9.12 -3.27 3.48
CA LEU A 89 -10.01 -3.74 4.54
C LEU A 89 -9.38 -3.52 5.91
N ARG A 90 -10.15 -2.94 6.85
CA ARG A 90 -9.69 -2.63 8.21
C ARG A 90 -8.38 -1.84 8.18
N THR A 91 -8.40 -0.70 7.51
CA THR A 91 -7.21 0.15 7.28
C THR A 91 -6.45 0.50 8.54
N TYR A 92 -7.14 0.55 9.70
CA TYR A 92 -6.55 0.76 11.02
C TYR A 92 -5.56 -0.35 11.46
N LEU A 93 -5.59 -1.52 10.82
CA LEU A 93 -4.59 -2.57 11.08
C LEU A 93 -3.24 -2.29 10.40
N ASN A 94 -3.17 -1.27 9.57
CA ASN A 94 -1.96 -0.75 8.95
C ASN A 94 -1.10 -1.84 8.26
N LYS A 95 -1.74 -2.66 7.42
CA LYS A 95 -1.10 -3.77 6.73
C LYS A 95 -0.68 -3.35 5.33
N VAL A 96 0.60 -3.05 5.15
CA VAL A 96 1.20 -2.65 3.87
C VAL A 96 2.54 -3.38 3.69
N LEU A 97 2.66 -4.16 2.61
CA LEU A 97 3.83 -4.97 2.30
C LEU A 97 4.38 -4.60 0.91
N VAL A 98 5.69 -4.54 0.74
CA VAL A 98 6.30 -4.49 -0.59
C VAL A 98 6.57 -5.92 -1.05
N ALA A 99 6.05 -6.28 -2.22
CA ALA A 99 6.23 -7.61 -2.80
C ALA A 99 7.70 -7.83 -3.23
N ASP A 100 8.32 -8.88 -2.74
CA ASP A 100 9.70 -9.27 -3.08
C ASP A 100 9.74 -10.31 -4.23
N GLN A 101 8.60 -10.83 -4.65
CA GLN A 101 8.40 -11.70 -5.82
C GLN A 101 6.96 -11.60 -6.32
N ASP A 102 6.66 -12.20 -7.46
CA ASP A 102 5.33 -12.30 -8.04
C ASP A 102 4.44 -13.24 -7.23
N GLY A 103 3.12 -13.00 -7.29
CA GLY A 103 2.15 -13.84 -6.59
C GLY A 103 0.70 -13.39 -6.78
N PHE A 104 -0.15 -13.92 -5.92
CA PHE A 104 -1.58 -13.69 -5.95
C PHE A 104 -2.08 -13.32 -4.55
N CYS A 105 -2.97 -12.37 -4.44
CA CYS A 105 -3.50 -11.96 -3.14
C CYS A 105 -5.02 -11.89 -3.11
N THR A 106 -5.58 -11.89 -1.93
CA THR A 106 -7.03 -11.69 -1.75
C THR A 106 -7.47 -10.36 -2.36
N SER A 107 -8.72 -10.28 -2.83
CA SER A 107 -9.31 -9.05 -3.40
C SER A 107 -9.40 -7.88 -2.41
N GLU A 108 -9.15 -8.11 -1.13
CA GLU A 108 -9.06 -7.05 -0.11
C GLU A 108 -7.67 -6.39 -0.03
N ILE A 109 -6.68 -6.93 -0.75
CA ILE A 109 -5.36 -6.34 -0.95
C ILE A 109 -5.30 -5.75 -2.35
N LEU A 110 -4.85 -4.49 -2.46
CA LEU A 110 -4.63 -3.81 -3.73
C LEU A 110 -3.13 -3.85 -4.07
N PRO A 111 -2.74 -4.50 -5.17
CA PRO A 111 -1.38 -4.40 -5.71
C PRO A 111 -1.19 -3.05 -6.40
N LEU A 112 -0.49 -2.13 -5.74
CA LEU A 112 -0.26 -0.79 -6.23
C LEU A 112 1.09 -0.73 -6.96
N ASP A 113 1.05 -0.35 -8.24
CA ASP A 113 2.23 -0.07 -9.05
C ASP A 113 2.43 1.44 -9.12
N PHE A 114 3.53 1.92 -8.55
CA PHE A 114 3.91 3.32 -8.53
C PHE A 114 4.85 3.71 -9.68
N GLY A 115 5.17 2.79 -10.58
CA GLY A 115 6.10 3.03 -11.68
C GLY A 115 7.51 3.37 -11.20
N ARG A 116 8.27 4.11 -12.03
CA ARG A 116 9.71 4.35 -11.81
C ARG A 116 10.04 5.59 -10.96
N HIS A 117 9.08 6.46 -10.69
CA HIS A 117 9.33 7.75 -10.03
C HIS A 117 9.09 7.73 -8.53
N ILE A 118 8.51 6.67 -8.01
CA ILE A 118 8.23 6.49 -6.60
C ILE A 118 8.79 5.14 -6.17
N LEU A 119 9.68 5.17 -5.19
CA LEU A 119 10.26 3.95 -4.63
C LEU A 119 9.20 3.19 -3.81
N PRO A 120 9.02 1.88 -4.01
CA PRO A 120 8.01 1.09 -3.28
C PRO A 120 8.11 1.22 -1.75
N ASP A 121 9.33 1.19 -1.20
CA ASP A 121 9.55 1.38 0.24
C ASP A 121 9.10 2.78 0.70
N PHE A 122 9.29 3.84 -0.12
CA PHE A 122 8.81 5.17 0.20
C PHE A 122 7.27 5.23 0.18
N ALA A 123 6.65 4.67 -0.88
CA ALA A 123 5.19 4.59 -0.95
C ALA A 123 4.62 3.84 0.25
N ARG A 124 5.24 2.73 0.66
CA ARG A 124 4.89 2.01 1.89
C ARG A 124 4.97 2.91 3.12
N CYS A 125 6.05 3.70 3.30
CA CYS A 125 6.16 4.63 4.42
C CYS A 125 5.00 5.64 4.46
N VAL A 126 4.61 6.20 3.31
CA VAL A 126 3.49 7.14 3.22
C VAL A 126 2.17 6.46 3.55
N LEU A 127 1.88 5.29 2.96
CA LEU A 127 0.63 4.56 3.19
C LEU A 127 0.48 4.05 4.63
N MET A 128 1.59 3.86 5.34
CA MET A 128 1.62 3.48 6.76
C MET A 128 1.66 4.67 7.71
N SER A 129 1.80 5.89 7.20
CA SER A 129 1.91 7.10 8.02
C SER A 129 0.63 7.41 8.79
N LYS A 130 0.79 8.13 9.91
CA LYS A 130 -0.37 8.63 10.67
C LYS A 130 -1.29 9.51 9.81
N MET A 131 -0.73 10.33 8.93
CA MET A 131 -1.51 11.16 8.00
C MET A 131 -2.46 10.31 7.15
N PHE A 132 -1.96 9.22 6.55
CA PHE A 132 -2.77 8.36 5.70
C PHE A 132 -3.79 7.55 6.50
N LEU A 133 -3.43 7.08 7.69
CA LEU A 133 -4.34 6.40 8.61
C LEU A 133 -5.48 7.31 9.06
N ASP A 134 -5.19 8.55 9.44
CA ASP A 134 -6.21 9.53 9.83
C ASP A 134 -7.18 9.81 8.67
N TYR A 135 -6.67 9.95 7.45
CA TYR A 135 -7.49 10.10 6.25
C TYR A 135 -8.41 8.88 6.06
N THR A 136 -7.88 7.66 6.13
CA THR A 136 -8.68 6.45 5.93
C THR A 136 -9.72 6.24 7.03
N ALA A 137 -9.46 6.71 8.24
CA ALA A 137 -10.42 6.68 9.33
C ALA A 137 -11.63 7.61 9.09
N GLN A 138 -11.42 8.73 8.40
CA GLN A 138 -12.48 9.67 8.04
C GLN A 138 -13.32 9.18 6.85
N CYS A 139 -12.69 8.52 5.86
CA CYS A 139 -13.33 8.10 4.61
C CYS A 139 -13.85 6.67 4.65
N GLY A 140 -13.41 5.84 5.61
CA GLY A 140 -13.76 4.42 5.67
C GLY A 140 -15.24 4.19 5.87
N TYR A 141 -15.85 3.33 5.03
CA TYR A 141 -17.25 2.92 5.18
C TYR A 141 -17.36 1.53 5.80
N GLY A 142 -18.45 1.32 6.54
CA GLY A 142 -18.75 0.06 7.25
C GLY A 142 -18.35 0.07 8.72
N VAL A 143 -19.29 -0.30 9.59
CA VAL A 143 -19.13 -0.18 11.06
C VAL A 143 -18.18 -1.26 11.62
N LYS A 144 -18.35 -2.52 11.22
CA LYS A 144 -17.56 -3.64 11.77
C LYS A 144 -16.29 -3.95 10.97
N MET A 145 -16.29 -3.67 9.67
CA MET A 145 -15.19 -3.95 8.75
C MET A 145 -15.01 -2.77 7.78
N PRO A 146 -14.45 -1.65 8.27
CA PRO A 146 -14.29 -0.46 7.45
C PRO A 146 -13.37 -0.76 6.25
N ARG A 147 -13.77 -0.26 5.08
CA ARG A 147 -13.02 -0.35 3.83
C ARG A 147 -12.76 1.04 3.28
N LEU A 148 -11.57 1.24 2.73
CA LEU A 148 -11.30 2.41 1.91
C LEU A 148 -11.81 2.16 0.48
N GLY A 149 -12.81 2.93 0.07
CA GLY A 149 -13.39 2.84 -1.26
C GLY A 149 -12.42 3.30 -2.35
N THR A 150 -12.69 2.88 -3.59
CA THR A 150 -11.82 3.23 -4.75
C THR A 150 -11.76 4.74 -4.97
N GLU A 151 -12.89 5.44 -4.90
CA GLU A 151 -12.94 6.88 -5.11
C GLU A 151 -12.19 7.65 -4.03
N ASP A 152 -12.38 7.29 -2.75
CA ASP A 152 -11.70 7.94 -1.65
C ASP A 152 -10.20 7.62 -1.68
N GLY A 153 -9.83 6.37 -1.97
CA GLY A 153 -8.42 6.02 -2.12
C GLY A 153 -7.72 6.79 -3.23
N ARG A 154 -8.39 7.00 -4.37
CA ARG A 154 -7.84 7.82 -5.48
C ARG A 154 -7.70 9.29 -5.11
N LYS A 155 -8.59 9.83 -4.28
CA LYS A 155 -8.56 11.22 -3.83
C LYS A 155 -7.52 11.48 -2.74
N ALA A 156 -7.05 10.46 -2.04
CA ALA A 156 -6.08 10.60 -0.97
C ALA A 156 -4.87 11.43 -1.41
N LEU A 157 -4.44 12.37 -0.57
CA LEU A 157 -3.24 13.15 -0.80
C LEU A 157 -1.98 12.33 -0.50
N PHE A 158 -0.98 12.51 -1.33
CA PHE A 158 0.29 11.83 -1.26
C PHE A 158 1.42 12.86 -1.43
N PRO A 159 2.32 13.02 -0.43
CA PRO A 159 3.44 13.94 -0.55
C PRO A 159 4.53 13.29 -1.39
N LEU A 160 4.95 13.95 -2.46
CA LEU A 160 5.93 13.42 -3.42
C LEU A 160 7.21 14.25 -3.39
N PRO A 161 8.29 13.76 -2.73
CA PRO A 161 9.62 14.34 -2.79
C PRO A 161 10.41 13.88 -4.02
N PRO A 162 11.52 14.56 -4.37
CA PRO A 162 12.51 14.06 -5.31
C PRO A 162 13.06 12.69 -4.90
N LEU A 163 13.52 11.88 -5.88
CA LEU A 163 13.97 10.50 -5.64
C LEU A 163 15.07 10.37 -4.56
N ASP A 164 16.00 11.31 -4.51
CA ASP A 164 17.09 11.25 -3.52
C ASP A 164 16.58 11.52 -2.09
N GLU A 165 15.51 12.33 -1.97
CA GLU A 165 14.84 12.53 -0.70
C GLU A 165 14.06 11.29 -0.28
N GLN A 166 13.38 10.61 -1.22
CA GLN A 166 12.73 9.32 -0.94
C GLN A 166 13.73 8.32 -0.36
N LYS A 167 14.94 8.20 -0.95
CA LYS A 167 16.00 7.32 -0.45
C LYS A 167 16.43 7.68 0.98
N ARG A 168 16.57 8.99 1.27
CA ARG A 168 16.93 9.47 2.63
C ARG A 168 15.85 9.11 3.65
N ILE A 169 14.58 9.30 3.29
CA ILE A 169 13.44 8.95 4.15
C ILE A 169 13.40 7.44 4.42
N ILE A 170 13.58 6.61 3.39
CA ILE A 170 13.63 5.16 3.54
C ILE A 170 14.78 4.75 4.49
N ALA A 171 15.95 5.33 4.32
CA ALA A 171 17.11 5.03 5.17
C ALA A 171 16.84 5.40 6.63
N ALA A 172 16.27 6.57 6.89
CA ALA A 172 15.90 7.02 8.23
C ALA A 172 14.83 6.11 8.88
N ALA A 173 13.81 5.70 8.12
CA ALA A 173 12.78 4.79 8.61
C ALA A 173 13.36 3.43 8.99
N LYS A 174 14.23 2.85 8.15
CA LYS A 174 14.91 1.57 8.45
C LYS A 174 15.81 1.65 9.69
N GLN A 175 16.51 2.76 9.87
CA GLN A 175 17.33 3.00 11.07
C GLN A 175 16.46 3.06 12.33
N HIS A 176 15.35 3.78 12.28
CA HIS A 176 14.41 3.88 13.40
C HIS A 176 13.86 2.51 13.79
N ASP A 177 13.41 1.71 12.81
CA ASP A 177 12.93 0.34 13.05
C ASP A 177 13.99 -0.56 13.67
N SER A 178 15.25 -0.41 13.30
CA SER A 178 16.36 -1.19 13.86
C SER A 178 16.62 -0.83 15.32
N ILE A 179 16.56 0.45 15.66
CA ILE A 179 16.71 0.95 17.04
C ILE A 179 15.58 0.42 17.93
N LEU A 180 14.32 0.50 17.48
CA LEU A 180 13.19 0.00 18.24
C LEU A 180 13.32 -1.50 18.55
N LYS A 181 13.76 -2.30 17.58
CA LYS A 181 14.00 -3.74 17.79
C LYS A 181 15.10 -4.01 18.81
N SER A 182 16.16 -3.20 18.84
CA SER A 182 17.28 -3.37 19.80
C SER A 182 16.92 -3.00 21.24
N VAL A 183 15.85 -2.21 21.44
CA VAL A 183 15.39 -1.78 22.79
C VAL A 183 14.35 -2.76 23.35
N GLN A 184 13.71 -3.58 22.49
CA GLN A 184 12.67 -4.53 22.90
C GLN A 184 13.18 -5.98 23.11
N GLY A 185 14.46 -6.26 22.80
CA GLY A 185 15.14 -7.54 23.03
C GLY A 185 16.09 -7.47 24.20
#